data_7e3f36c33da2f123e1ecf945b37fe3cf
#
_entry.id   7e3f36c33da2f123e1ecf945b37fe3cf
#
_cell.length_a   1.000
_cell.length_b   1.000
_cell.length_c   1.000
_cell.angle_alpha   90.00
_cell.angle_beta   90.00
_cell.angle_gamma   90.00
#
_symmetry.space_group_name_H-M   'P 1'
#
loop_
_entity.id
_entity.type
_entity.pdbx_description
1 polymer ?
#
loop_
_entity_poly.entity_id
_entity_poly.type
_entity_poly.pdbx_seq_one_letter_code
_entity_poly.pdbx_strand_id
1 'polypeptide(L)'
;GKPSISQLAVVRLLLDKAATVDEAISLLGRYDIAAYGDKYASLGGLHYALADATGAKATIEFDGGKMHVTRPTDTYQTTTNTMTWNHEIESDRRWKKVDTAVREAGGSMDERDAFGLLAATPSHSTSTLQWTVAYDLDAKTGIITTRGRTDQARTLTLDGIQTAASPVTVRYDANGGRGTITDM
;
A
#
# COMPACT_ATOMS: atom_id res chain seq x y z
N GLY A 1 17.56 17.42 17.44
CA GLY A 1 16.35 16.77 16.96
C GLY A 1 16.69 15.70 15.93
N LYS A 2 15.76 14.86 15.59
CA LYS A 2 15.92 13.88 14.52
C LYS A 2 15.92 14.60 13.16
N PRO A 3 16.59 14.06 12.12
CA PRO A 3 16.43 14.56 10.77
C PRO A 3 14.98 14.41 10.32
N SER A 4 14.48 15.41 9.59
CA SER A 4 13.12 15.37 9.06
C SER A 4 13.09 14.75 7.67
N ILE A 5 12.07 13.95 7.39
CA ILE A 5 11.80 13.38 6.06
C ILE A 5 10.35 13.60 5.67
N SER A 6 10.11 13.91 4.40
CA SER A 6 8.74 14.02 3.87
C SER A 6 8.04 12.66 3.93
N GLN A 7 6.78 12.65 4.38
CA GLN A 7 5.93 11.45 4.37
C GLN A 7 5.87 10.75 3.01
N LEU A 8 6.00 11.48 1.90
CA LEU A 8 6.01 10.91 0.55
C LEU A 8 7.32 10.19 0.20
N ALA A 9 8.42 10.48 0.91
CA ALA A 9 9.71 9.84 0.69
C ALA A 9 9.90 8.57 1.54
N VAL A 10 9.02 8.32 2.50
CA VAL A 10 9.13 7.19 3.44
C VAL A 10 9.17 5.85 2.72
N VAL A 11 8.24 5.60 1.78
CA VAL A 11 8.17 4.33 1.05
C VAL A 11 9.49 4.06 0.33
N ARG A 12 10.03 5.08 -0.36
CA ARG A 12 11.31 4.95 -1.07
C ARG A 12 12.47 4.68 -0.10
N LEU A 13 12.52 5.40 1.03
CA LEU A 13 13.53 5.19 2.05
C LEU A 13 13.51 3.75 2.57
N LEU A 14 12.33 3.22 2.88
CA LEU A 14 12.17 1.87 3.40
C LEU A 14 12.62 0.81 2.39
N LEU A 15 12.17 0.92 1.15
CA LEU A 15 12.55 -0.02 0.08
C LEU A 15 14.04 0.00 -0.24
N ASP A 16 14.72 1.14 -0.06
CA ASP A 16 16.16 1.27 -0.32
C ASP A 16 17.04 0.80 0.86
N LYS A 17 16.52 0.77 2.09
CA LYS A 17 17.35 0.69 3.30
C LYS A 17 16.93 -0.36 4.32
N ALA A 18 15.79 -1.01 4.15
CA ALA A 18 15.26 -2.00 5.08
C ALA A 18 14.91 -3.29 4.32
N ALA A 19 15.40 -4.42 4.79
CA ALA A 19 15.04 -5.74 4.25
C ALA A 19 13.92 -6.41 5.06
N THR A 20 13.71 -5.97 6.30
CA THR A 20 12.73 -6.56 7.23
C THR A 20 11.83 -5.49 7.83
N VAL A 21 10.68 -5.92 8.34
CA VAL A 21 9.73 -5.07 9.07
C VAL A 21 10.39 -4.43 10.29
N ASP A 22 11.24 -5.16 11.02
CA ASP A 22 11.93 -4.65 12.20
C ASP A 22 12.98 -3.59 11.85
N GLU A 23 13.71 -3.79 10.76
CA GLU A 23 14.63 -2.78 10.24
C GLU A 23 13.90 -1.51 9.80
N ALA A 24 12.75 -1.67 9.12
CA ALA A 24 11.92 -0.56 8.71
C ALA A 24 11.42 0.27 9.90
N ILE A 25 10.91 -0.40 10.96
CA ILE A 25 10.48 0.25 12.20
C ILE A 25 11.65 1.00 12.86
N SER A 26 12.80 0.34 12.99
CA SER A 26 14.01 0.93 13.57
C SER A 26 14.51 2.13 12.77
N LEU A 27 14.44 2.04 11.44
CA LEU A 27 14.85 3.11 10.54
C LEU A 27 13.95 4.33 10.69
N LEU A 28 12.62 4.15 10.65
CA LEU A 28 11.67 5.25 10.81
C LEU A 28 11.75 5.91 12.18
N GLY A 29 12.08 5.17 13.23
CA GLY A 29 12.31 5.70 14.56
C GLY A 29 13.42 6.76 14.65
N ARG A 30 14.26 6.88 13.62
CA ARG A 30 15.38 7.86 13.55
C ARG A 30 14.98 9.18 12.91
N TYR A 31 13.77 9.29 12.36
CA TYR A 31 13.31 10.45 11.62
C TYR A 31 12.08 11.09 12.26
N ASP A 32 11.94 12.39 12.04
CA ASP A 32 10.69 13.09 12.22
C ASP A 32 9.97 13.14 10.87
N ILE A 33 8.76 12.57 10.80
CA ILE A 33 8.00 12.48 9.56
C ILE A 33 7.20 13.75 9.38
N ALA A 34 7.58 14.53 8.37
CA ALA A 34 6.91 15.79 8.05
C ALA A 34 5.77 15.58 7.05
N ALA A 35 4.60 16.14 7.38
CA ALA A 35 3.49 16.19 6.43
C ALA A 35 3.85 17.01 5.19
N TYR A 36 3.36 16.59 4.03
CA TYR A 36 3.56 17.32 2.79
C TYR A 36 2.49 18.40 2.64
N GLY A 37 2.85 19.63 3.07
CA GLY A 37 1.99 20.82 3.00
C GLY A 37 0.81 20.83 3.98
N ASP A 38 0.28 22.00 4.26
CA ASP A 38 -0.80 22.22 5.24
C ASP A 38 -2.08 21.45 4.92
N LYS A 39 -2.36 21.26 3.63
CA LYS A 39 -3.54 20.52 3.16
C LYS A 39 -3.54 19.06 3.63
N TYR A 40 -2.37 18.45 3.76
CA TYR A 40 -2.23 17.04 4.16
C TYR A 40 -1.95 16.86 5.64
N ALA A 41 -1.53 17.90 6.33
CA ALA A 41 -1.41 17.90 7.79
C ALA A 41 -2.76 17.69 8.50
N SER A 42 -3.86 18.16 7.88
CA SER A 42 -5.22 18.01 8.37
C SER A 42 -5.86 16.63 8.06
N LEU A 43 -5.22 15.80 7.24
CA LEU A 43 -5.74 14.48 6.85
C LEU A 43 -5.30 13.33 7.77
N GLY A 44 -4.67 13.65 8.92
CA GLY A 44 -4.38 12.67 9.95
C GLY A 44 -3.25 11.71 9.62
N GLY A 45 -2.25 12.08 8.89
CA GLY A 45 -1.08 11.22 8.63
C GLY A 45 -1.32 10.09 7.61
N LEU A 46 -0.23 9.50 7.15
CA LEU A 46 -0.27 8.33 6.27
C LEU A 46 -0.05 7.04 7.09
N HIS A 47 -0.65 5.98 6.60
CA HIS A 47 -0.42 4.61 7.08
C HIS A 47 0.63 3.95 6.20
N TYR A 48 1.57 3.25 6.82
CA TYR A 48 2.55 2.44 6.12
C TYR A 48 2.32 0.99 6.49
N ALA A 49 1.67 0.25 5.60
CA ALA A 49 1.53 -1.19 5.75
C ALA A 49 2.79 -1.87 5.24
N LEU A 50 3.41 -2.67 6.08
CA LEU A 50 4.67 -3.36 5.80
C LEU A 50 4.45 -4.86 5.85
N ALA A 51 5.15 -5.56 4.96
CA ALA A 51 5.33 -7.00 5.01
C ALA A 51 6.73 -7.34 4.50
N ASP A 52 7.33 -8.42 4.98
CA ASP A 52 8.63 -8.90 4.51
C ASP A 52 8.61 -10.39 4.16
N ALA A 53 9.71 -10.88 3.59
CA ALA A 53 9.86 -12.26 3.15
C ALA A 53 9.80 -13.30 4.29
N THR A 54 9.87 -12.88 5.56
CA THR A 54 9.69 -13.79 6.71
C THR A 54 8.22 -13.97 7.09
N GLY A 55 7.32 -13.20 6.47
CA GLY A 55 5.91 -13.12 6.81
C GLY A 55 5.61 -12.15 7.95
N ALA A 56 6.61 -11.44 8.48
CA ALA A 56 6.38 -10.39 9.45
C ALA A 56 5.60 -9.23 8.82
N LYS A 57 4.67 -8.66 9.60
CA LYS A 57 3.78 -7.59 9.17
C LYS A 57 3.65 -6.53 10.25
N ALA A 58 3.47 -5.29 9.84
CA ALA A 58 3.11 -4.19 10.72
C ALA A 58 2.42 -3.06 9.96
N THR A 59 1.59 -2.31 10.64
CA THR A 59 1.13 -0.98 10.22
C THR A 59 1.83 0.07 11.07
N ILE A 60 2.45 1.05 10.42
CA ILE A 60 3.10 2.18 11.09
C ILE A 60 2.27 3.43 10.82
N GLU A 61 1.95 4.15 11.86
CA GLU A 61 1.14 5.36 11.84
C GLU A 61 1.80 6.43 12.71
N PHE A 62 1.54 7.68 12.39
CA PHE A 62 2.08 8.81 13.15
C PHE A 62 0.93 9.69 13.60
N ASP A 63 0.85 9.92 14.91
CA ASP A 63 -0.11 10.83 15.53
C ASP A 63 0.56 11.65 16.63
N GLY A 64 0.30 12.96 16.64
CA GLY A 64 0.87 13.87 17.61
C GLY A 64 2.41 13.82 17.69
N GLY A 65 3.08 13.52 16.60
CA GLY A 65 4.55 13.34 16.53
C GLY A 65 5.04 12.01 17.12
N LYS A 66 4.15 11.10 17.47
CA LYS A 66 4.49 9.76 17.97
C LYS A 66 4.31 8.73 16.85
N MET A 67 5.23 7.78 16.78
CA MET A 67 5.13 6.61 15.94
C MET A 67 4.37 5.50 16.67
N HIS A 68 3.30 5.01 16.06
CA HIS A 68 2.52 3.88 16.53
C HIS A 68 2.78 2.70 15.60
N VAL A 69 3.02 1.54 16.18
CA VAL A 69 3.29 0.29 15.46
C VAL A 69 2.25 -0.73 15.88
N THR A 70 1.38 -1.11 14.95
CA THR A 70 0.40 -2.17 15.15
C THR A 70 0.86 -3.42 14.42
N ARG A 71 0.99 -4.54 15.15
CA ARG A 71 1.29 -5.85 14.56
C ARG A 71 0.04 -6.70 14.60
N PRO A 72 -0.44 -7.22 13.47
CA PRO A 72 -1.58 -8.12 13.47
C PRO A 72 -1.22 -9.44 14.15
N THR A 73 -2.18 -10.03 14.84
CA THR A 73 -2.10 -11.39 15.39
C THR A 73 -2.46 -12.44 14.33
N ASP A 74 -3.21 -12.05 13.33
CA ASP A 74 -3.63 -12.91 12.23
C ASP A 74 -2.52 -13.08 11.16
N THR A 75 -2.71 -14.07 10.29
CA THR A 75 -1.80 -14.33 9.16
C THR A 75 -1.82 -13.22 8.10
N TYR A 76 -2.79 -12.31 8.16
CA TYR A 76 -2.97 -11.20 7.24
C TYR A 76 -3.08 -9.86 7.98
N GLN A 77 -3.05 -8.77 7.26
CA GLN A 77 -3.42 -7.45 7.76
C GLN A 77 -4.23 -6.68 6.71
N THR A 78 -5.17 -5.89 7.19
CA THR A 78 -5.96 -4.98 6.36
C THR A 78 -5.88 -3.58 6.93
N THR A 79 -5.69 -2.60 6.06
CA THR A 79 -5.72 -1.18 6.43
C THR A 79 -6.59 -0.40 5.46
N THR A 80 -7.12 0.72 5.92
CA THR A 80 -7.81 1.71 5.11
C THR A 80 -7.23 3.10 5.43
N ASN A 81 -7.91 4.16 5.14
CA ASN A 81 -7.47 5.49 5.57
C ASN A 81 -7.99 5.90 6.98
N THR A 82 -8.36 4.93 7.79
CA THR A 82 -8.77 5.10 9.19
C THR A 82 -7.70 4.52 10.11
N MET A 83 -7.40 5.17 11.23
CA MET A 83 -6.32 4.76 12.12
C MET A 83 -6.52 3.36 12.70
N THR A 84 -5.45 2.57 12.69
CA THR A 84 -5.44 1.20 13.20
C THR A 84 -5.05 1.16 14.68
N TRP A 85 -4.08 2.00 15.09
CA TRP A 85 -3.50 1.95 16.44
C TRP A 85 -4.50 2.25 17.56
N ASN A 86 -5.54 3.05 17.28
CA ASN A 86 -6.58 3.42 18.23
C ASN A 86 -7.92 2.69 18.00
N HIS A 87 -7.91 1.65 17.18
CA HIS A 87 -9.08 0.83 16.81
C HIS A 87 -10.20 1.57 16.03
N GLU A 88 -9.98 2.78 15.56
CA GLU A 88 -10.97 3.48 14.72
C GLU A 88 -11.28 2.72 13.43
N ILE A 89 -10.31 1.97 12.92
CA ILE A 89 -10.45 1.16 11.70
C ILE A 89 -11.63 0.19 11.79
N GLU A 90 -11.96 -0.30 12.97
CA GLU A 90 -13.07 -1.22 13.21
C GLU A 90 -14.45 -0.60 12.89
N SER A 91 -14.53 0.73 12.77
CA SER A 91 -15.74 1.43 12.32
C SER A 91 -15.84 1.54 10.79
N ASP A 92 -14.72 1.37 10.07
CA ASP A 92 -14.68 1.53 8.61
C ASP A 92 -15.39 0.37 7.88
N ARG A 93 -16.40 0.71 7.09
CA ARG A 93 -17.20 -0.28 6.34
C ARG A 93 -16.38 -1.02 5.27
N ARG A 94 -15.38 -0.37 4.68
CA ARG A 94 -14.48 -0.99 3.68
C ARG A 94 -13.56 -1.97 4.35
N TRP A 95 -12.99 -1.58 5.50
CA TRP A 95 -12.19 -2.48 6.31
C TRP A 95 -12.98 -3.74 6.67
N LYS A 96 -14.19 -3.59 7.22
CA LYS A 96 -15.07 -4.72 7.57
C LYS A 96 -15.30 -5.65 6.39
N LYS A 97 -15.56 -5.09 5.20
CA LYS A 97 -15.79 -5.88 3.99
C LYS A 97 -14.57 -6.69 3.60
N VAL A 98 -13.40 -6.06 3.57
CA VAL A 98 -12.14 -6.72 3.18
C VAL A 98 -11.71 -7.73 4.23
N ASP A 99 -11.73 -7.35 5.50
CA ASP A 99 -11.36 -8.21 6.62
C ASP A 99 -12.24 -9.46 6.69
N THR A 100 -13.57 -9.30 6.53
CA THR A 100 -14.50 -10.43 6.49
C THR A 100 -14.18 -11.36 5.33
N ALA A 101 -13.98 -10.84 4.13
CA ALA A 101 -13.69 -11.67 2.96
C ALA A 101 -12.37 -12.45 3.10
N VAL A 102 -11.31 -11.82 3.63
CA VAL A 102 -10.03 -12.50 3.86
C VAL A 102 -10.16 -13.55 4.96
N ARG A 103 -10.90 -13.26 6.03
CA ARG A 103 -11.15 -14.22 7.13
C ARG A 103 -11.96 -15.44 6.65
N GLU A 104 -13.01 -15.23 5.84
CA GLU A 104 -13.82 -16.30 5.25
C GLU A 104 -13.00 -17.17 4.29
N ALA A 105 -11.98 -16.59 3.63
CA ALA A 105 -10.99 -17.31 2.84
C ALA A 105 -9.89 -18.02 3.66
N GLY A 106 -10.03 -18.08 5.00
CA GLY A 106 -9.07 -18.73 5.87
C GLY A 106 -7.80 -17.91 6.14
N GLY A 107 -7.82 -16.61 5.92
CA GLY A 107 -6.68 -15.71 6.15
C GLY A 107 -5.64 -15.71 5.02
N SER A 108 -5.95 -16.37 3.91
CA SER A 108 -5.13 -16.41 2.70
C SER A 108 -6.01 -16.31 1.47
N MET A 109 -5.51 -15.66 0.44
CA MET A 109 -6.26 -15.40 -0.79
C MET A 109 -5.26 -15.42 -1.95
N ASP A 110 -5.65 -15.98 -3.08
CA ASP A 110 -4.78 -15.89 -4.24
C ASP A 110 -4.72 -14.46 -4.80
N GLU A 111 -3.71 -14.20 -5.62
CA GLU A 111 -3.44 -12.87 -6.17
C GLU A 111 -4.64 -12.30 -6.95
N ARG A 112 -5.34 -13.15 -7.70
CA ARG A 112 -6.48 -12.75 -8.51
C ARG A 112 -7.68 -12.36 -7.66
N ASP A 113 -7.98 -13.15 -6.62
CA ASP A 113 -9.10 -12.90 -5.71
C ASP A 113 -8.83 -11.67 -4.87
N ALA A 114 -7.60 -11.51 -4.36
CA ALA A 114 -7.16 -10.31 -3.64
C ALA A 114 -7.29 -9.05 -4.53
N PHE A 115 -6.84 -9.13 -5.77
CA PHE A 115 -6.95 -8.05 -6.74
C PHE A 115 -8.41 -7.69 -7.04
N GLY A 116 -9.27 -8.70 -7.26
CA GLY A 116 -10.70 -8.50 -7.47
C GLY A 116 -11.40 -7.86 -6.28
N LEU A 117 -11.08 -8.30 -5.06
CA LEU A 117 -11.61 -7.74 -3.82
C LEU A 117 -11.24 -6.27 -3.65
N LEU A 118 -9.96 -5.91 -3.88
CA LEU A 118 -9.49 -4.52 -3.80
C LEU A 118 -10.16 -3.64 -4.85
N ALA A 119 -10.25 -4.11 -6.09
CA ALA A 119 -10.92 -3.38 -7.17
C ALA A 119 -12.42 -3.16 -6.91
N ALA A 120 -13.07 -4.10 -6.21
CA ALA A 120 -14.48 -4.02 -5.82
C ALA A 120 -14.73 -3.22 -4.52
N THR A 121 -13.67 -2.66 -3.90
CA THR A 121 -13.77 -1.96 -2.62
C THR A 121 -13.15 -0.54 -2.69
N PRO A 122 -13.58 0.31 -3.63
CA PRO A 122 -13.04 1.67 -3.77
C PRO A 122 -13.45 2.55 -2.59
N SER A 123 -12.67 3.60 -2.34
CA SER A 123 -12.93 4.55 -1.24
C SER A 123 -14.21 5.37 -1.42
N HIS A 124 -14.57 5.67 -2.67
CA HIS A 124 -15.76 6.47 -3.01
C HIS A 124 -16.54 5.80 -4.13
N SER A 125 -16.27 6.18 -5.37
CA SER A 125 -16.87 5.56 -6.54
C SER A 125 -15.77 4.94 -7.42
N THR A 126 -16.14 4.00 -8.27
CA THR A 126 -15.21 3.39 -9.24
C THR A 126 -14.55 4.43 -10.15
N SER A 127 -15.19 5.56 -10.37
CA SER A 127 -14.63 6.67 -11.18
C SER A 127 -13.46 7.39 -10.49
N THR A 128 -13.32 7.27 -9.16
CA THR A 128 -12.22 7.88 -8.40
C THR A 128 -11.10 6.91 -8.09
N LEU A 129 -11.29 5.61 -8.34
CA LEU A 129 -10.25 4.61 -8.17
C LEU A 129 -9.16 4.82 -9.23
N GLN A 130 -7.99 5.28 -8.80
CA GLN A 130 -6.91 5.63 -9.70
C GLN A 130 -6.18 4.39 -10.22
N TRP A 131 -5.76 3.53 -9.29
CA TRP A 131 -5.10 2.26 -9.59
C TRP A 131 -5.42 1.22 -8.51
N THR A 132 -5.26 -0.04 -8.87
CA THR A 132 -5.23 -1.19 -7.96
C THR A 132 -4.01 -2.02 -8.30
N VAL A 133 -3.27 -2.43 -7.28
CA VAL A 133 -2.08 -3.27 -7.44
C VAL A 133 -2.18 -4.44 -6.48
N ALA A 134 -1.86 -5.63 -6.95
CA ALA A 134 -1.58 -6.80 -6.12
C ALA A 134 -0.14 -7.26 -6.40
N TYR A 135 0.59 -7.61 -5.34
CA TYR A 135 1.97 -8.11 -5.44
C TYR A 135 2.04 -9.54 -4.92
N ASP A 136 2.63 -10.42 -5.71
CA ASP A 136 3.15 -11.69 -5.24
C ASP A 136 4.64 -11.51 -4.91
N LEU A 137 4.97 -11.54 -3.62
CA LEU A 137 6.33 -11.27 -3.15
C LEU A 137 7.25 -12.46 -3.40
N ASP A 138 6.74 -13.69 -3.44
CA ASP A 138 7.52 -14.88 -3.71
C ASP A 138 7.85 -15.00 -5.20
N ALA A 139 6.85 -14.81 -6.07
CA ALA A 139 7.04 -14.79 -7.51
C ALA A 139 7.69 -13.49 -8.01
N LYS A 140 7.78 -12.45 -7.17
CA LYS A 140 8.29 -11.11 -7.52
C LYS A 140 7.55 -10.50 -8.71
N THR A 141 6.24 -10.64 -8.69
CA THR A 141 5.33 -10.10 -9.71
C THR A 141 4.38 -9.08 -9.11
N GLY A 142 3.76 -8.28 -9.96
CA GLY A 142 2.69 -7.38 -9.58
C GLY A 142 1.66 -7.29 -10.70
N ILE A 143 0.38 -7.40 -10.35
CA ILE A 143 -0.72 -7.09 -11.26
C ILE A 143 -1.20 -5.67 -10.98
N ILE A 144 -1.24 -4.84 -11.99
CA ILE A 144 -1.72 -3.46 -11.88
C ILE A 144 -2.86 -3.18 -12.87
N THR A 145 -3.86 -2.44 -12.42
CA THR A 145 -4.89 -1.86 -13.28
C THR A 145 -5.19 -0.42 -12.88
N THR A 146 -5.84 0.31 -13.77
CA THR A 146 -6.35 1.64 -13.50
C THR A 146 -7.87 1.65 -13.53
N ARG A 147 -8.49 2.51 -12.70
CA ARG A 147 -9.95 2.74 -12.65
C ARG A 147 -10.81 1.48 -12.47
N GLY A 148 -10.29 0.47 -11.78
CA GLY A 148 -11.01 -0.79 -11.54
C GLY A 148 -11.23 -1.65 -12.80
N ARG A 149 -10.49 -1.40 -13.88
CA ARG A 149 -10.62 -2.13 -15.15
C ARG A 149 -9.81 -3.41 -15.12
N THR A 150 -10.33 -4.40 -14.42
CA THR A 150 -9.65 -5.71 -14.25
C THR A 150 -9.42 -6.46 -15.55
N ASP A 151 -10.25 -6.19 -16.58
CA ASP A 151 -10.10 -6.69 -17.95
C ASP A 151 -8.84 -6.16 -18.66
N GLN A 152 -8.26 -5.08 -18.14
CA GLN A 152 -7.05 -4.43 -18.68
C GLN A 152 -5.87 -4.47 -17.71
N ALA A 153 -5.91 -5.40 -16.77
CA ALA A 153 -4.80 -5.59 -15.86
C ALA A 153 -3.52 -6.01 -16.60
N ARG A 154 -2.38 -5.51 -16.12
CA ARG A 154 -1.03 -5.82 -16.62
C ARG A 154 -0.23 -6.48 -15.53
N THR A 155 0.47 -7.55 -15.88
CA THR A 155 1.44 -8.17 -14.98
C THR A 155 2.82 -7.60 -15.27
N LEU A 156 3.50 -7.17 -14.21
CA LEU A 156 4.89 -6.74 -14.21
C LEU A 156 5.72 -7.76 -13.45
N THR A 157 6.92 -8.03 -13.90
CA THR A 157 7.88 -8.88 -13.20
C THR A 157 9.08 -8.04 -12.79
N LEU A 158 9.63 -8.29 -11.59
CA LEU A 158 10.83 -7.56 -11.14
C LEU A 158 11.99 -7.79 -12.09
N ASP A 159 12.20 -9.03 -12.56
CA ASP A 159 13.24 -9.38 -13.52
C ASP A 159 13.07 -8.62 -14.85
N GLY A 160 11.84 -8.56 -15.37
CA GLY A 160 11.54 -7.80 -16.58
C GLY A 160 11.82 -6.32 -16.44
N ILE A 161 11.55 -5.73 -15.27
CA ILE A 161 11.85 -4.32 -14.99
C ILE A 161 13.37 -4.10 -14.90
N GLN A 162 14.11 -4.97 -14.21
CA GLN A 162 15.56 -4.86 -14.03
C GLN A 162 16.34 -5.08 -15.32
N THR A 163 15.85 -5.92 -16.22
CA THR A 163 16.51 -6.25 -17.49
C THR A 163 16.05 -5.38 -18.66
N ALA A 164 15.10 -4.48 -18.44
CA ALA A 164 14.62 -3.59 -19.47
C ALA A 164 15.73 -2.67 -20.00
N ALA A 165 15.86 -2.57 -21.33
CA ALA A 165 16.85 -1.71 -21.96
C ALA A 165 16.58 -0.21 -21.77
N SER A 166 15.37 0.14 -21.34
CA SER A 166 14.94 1.50 -21.05
C SER A 166 14.12 1.51 -19.74
N PRO A 167 14.04 2.65 -19.04
CA PRO A 167 13.19 2.75 -17.85
C PRO A 167 11.76 2.35 -18.15
N VAL A 168 11.22 1.42 -17.36
CA VAL A 168 9.80 1.05 -17.45
C VAL A 168 8.98 2.19 -16.85
N THR A 169 8.11 2.79 -17.65
CA THR A 169 7.25 3.89 -17.22
C THR A 169 5.79 3.48 -17.34
N VAL A 170 5.10 3.47 -16.22
CA VAL A 170 3.65 3.34 -16.20
C VAL A 170 3.06 4.75 -16.26
N ARG A 171 2.45 5.11 -17.37
CA ARG A 171 1.74 6.39 -17.50
C ARG A 171 0.29 6.24 -17.14
N TYR A 172 -0.15 7.13 -16.27
CA TYR A 172 -1.55 7.28 -15.90
C TYR A 172 -2.08 8.60 -16.48
N ASP A 173 -3.10 8.51 -17.33
CA ASP A 173 -3.82 9.69 -17.82
C ASP A 173 -5.02 9.97 -16.92
N ALA A 174 -4.88 10.96 -16.04
CA ALA A 174 -5.93 11.38 -15.12
C ALA A 174 -7.08 12.14 -15.83
N ASN A 175 -6.82 12.73 -17.00
CA ASN A 175 -7.74 13.66 -17.66
C ASN A 175 -8.61 12.99 -18.73
N GLY A 176 -8.14 11.92 -19.35
CA GLY A 176 -8.80 11.32 -20.53
C GLY A 176 -9.79 10.20 -20.22
N GLY A 177 -10.00 9.80 -18.98
CA GLY A 177 -10.93 8.72 -18.64
C GLY A 177 -10.46 7.32 -19.06
N ARG A 178 -9.31 7.19 -19.68
CA ARG A 178 -8.70 5.93 -20.11
C ARG A 178 -7.26 5.92 -19.68
N GLY A 179 -7.01 5.38 -18.47
CA GLY A 179 -5.65 5.06 -18.08
C GLY A 179 -5.14 3.94 -18.99
N THR A 180 -4.13 4.21 -19.79
CA THR A 180 -3.38 3.19 -20.51
C THR A 180 -2.05 3.01 -19.80
N ILE A 181 -1.73 1.77 -19.47
CA ILE A 181 -0.38 1.40 -19.10
C ILE A 181 0.33 1.13 -20.41
N THR A 182 1.26 1.99 -20.78
CA THR A 182 2.10 1.78 -21.98
C THR A 182 3.49 1.43 -21.52
N ASP A 183 3.98 0.29 -21.97
CA ASP A 183 5.40 -0.01 -21.98
C ASP A 183 6.07 0.96 -22.98
N MET A 184 7.04 1.72 -22.52
CA MET A 184 7.91 2.50 -23.37
C MET A 184 9.32 1.95 -23.30
#